data_8e0ae9a2dac58444cd7a60500af7e31e
#
_entry.id   8e0ae9a2dac58444cd7a60500af7e31e
#
_cell.length_a   1.000
_cell.length_b   1.000
_cell.length_c   1.000
_cell.angle_alpha   90.00
_cell.angle_beta   90.00
_cell.angle_gamma   90.00
#
_symmetry.space_group_name_H-M   'P 1'
#
loop_
_entity.id
_entity.type
_entity.pdbx_description
1 polymer ?
#
loop_
_entity_poly.entity_id
_entity_poly.type
_entity_poly.pdbx_seq_one_letter_code
_entity_poly.pdbx_strand_id
1 'polypeptide(L)'
;MKFISIGPYCSTADILKANNLRTESYPFDYIFSSLEIVKHCINDKFNTFLDKKYYTPGTGDNSTRHSFYCNFLDTPLLKQHHINNNYSKDYKVSSGNLFNHHNLIKSDDDYDKFKRRCDRLLSLINNNEKIVFVYYNCYTNDYNDIIDFYNNFASNKNIFIVGIFENNFDKKILF
;
A
#
# COMPACT_ATOMS: atom_id res chain seq x y z
N MET A 1 -15.33 -7.77 -10.79
CA MET A 1 -15.00 -6.83 -9.69
C MET A 1 -13.87 -7.43 -8.87
N LYS A 2 -12.79 -6.68 -8.63
CA LYS A 2 -11.61 -7.10 -7.87
C LYS A 2 -11.43 -6.21 -6.65
N PHE A 3 -11.21 -6.81 -5.49
CA PHE A 3 -10.86 -6.10 -4.26
C PHE A 3 -9.34 -6.07 -4.11
N ILE A 4 -8.76 -4.89 -3.92
CA ILE A 4 -7.32 -4.67 -3.92
C ILE A 4 -6.94 -3.83 -2.71
N SER A 5 -6.03 -4.37 -1.89
CA SER A 5 -5.42 -3.62 -0.79
C SER A 5 -4.58 -2.47 -1.35
N ILE A 6 -4.74 -1.27 -0.77
CA ILE A 6 -3.90 -0.11 -1.07
C ILE A 6 -3.17 0.43 0.16
N GLY A 7 -3.10 -0.38 1.22
CA GLY A 7 -2.36 -0.04 2.43
C GLY A 7 -3.24 0.52 3.54
N PRO A 8 -2.64 1.21 4.50
CA PRO A 8 -1.24 1.63 4.59
C PRO A 8 -0.25 0.54 5.03
N TYR A 9 -0.74 -0.60 5.54
CA TYR A 9 0.07 -1.70 6.06
C TYR A 9 -0.60 -3.06 5.79
N CYS A 10 0.06 -4.15 6.22
CA CYS A 10 -0.30 -5.54 5.90
C CYS A 10 -1.75 -5.94 6.26
N SER A 11 -2.31 -5.36 7.34
CA SER A 11 -3.64 -5.71 7.84
C SER A 11 -4.75 -5.56 6.80
N THR A 12 -4.63 -4.63 5.86
CA THR A 12 -5.61 -4.48 4.78
C THR A 12 -5.67 -5.74 3.89
N ALA A 13 -4.52 -6.28 3.52
CA ALA A 13 -4.44 -7.52 2.75
C ALA A 13 -4.94 -8.73 3.55
N ASP A 14 -4.67 -8.76 4.87
CA ASP A 14 -5.16 -9.81 5.76
C ASP A 14 -6.68 -9.77 5.91
N ILE A 15 -7.29 -8.59 6.05
CA ILE A 15 -8.75 -8.41 6.07
C ILE A 15 -9.37 -8.97 4.78
N LEU A 16 -8.82 -8.61 3.62
CA LEU A 16 -9.32 -9.13 2.35
C LEU A 16 -9.18 -10.67 2.25
N LYS A 17 -8.06 -11.21 2.72
CA LYS A 17 -7.83 -12.65 2.74
C LYS A 17 -8.80 -13.38 3.68
N ALA A 18 -8.99 -12.88 4.89
CA ALA A 18 -9.88 -13.47 5.89
C ALA A 18 -11.35 -13.50 5.44
N ASN A 19 -11.75 -12.55 4.59
CA ASN A 19 -13.11 -12.46 4.04
C ASN A 19 -13.26 -13.09 2.64
N ASN A 20 -12.28 -13.86 2.16
CA ASN A 20 -12.27 -14.48 0.83
C ASN A 20 -12.44 -13.48 -0.35
N LEU A 21 -12.10 -12.22 -0.14
CA LEU A 21 -12.15 -11.17 -1.16
C LEU A 21 -10.85 -11.02 -1.95
N ARG A 22 -9.74 -11.52 -1.40
CA ARG A 22 -8.43 -11.51 -2.04
C ARG A 22 -8.24 -12.77 -2.90
N THR A 23 -8.49 -12.65 -4.19
CA THR A 23 -8.35 -13.76 -5.16
C THR A 23 -6.94 -13.85 -5.74
N GLU A 24 -6.19 -12.75 -5.74
CA GLU A 24 -4.85 -12.61 -6.32
C GLU A 24 -4.03 -11.63 -5.49
N SER A 25 -2.70 -11.63 -5.70
CA SER A 25 -1.80 -10.66 -5.06
C SER A 25 -1.60 -9.44 -5.94
N TYR A 26 -1.59 -8.26 -5.32
CA TYR A 26 -1.41 -6.95 -5.96
C TYR A 26 -0.22 -6.19 -5.37
N PRO A 27 0.25 -5.09 -6.00
CA PRO A 27 1.51 -4.42 -5.61
C PRO A 27 1.58 -3.98 -4.16
N PHE A 28 0.47 -3.53 -3.60
CA PHE A 28 0.42 -2.94 -2.25
C PHE A 28 0.09 -3.95 -1.14
N ASP A 29 -0.03 -5.24 -1.48
CA ASP A 29 -0.19 -6.30 -0.49
C ASP A 29 1.11 -6.50 0.31
N TYR A 30 1.01 -6.46 1.64
CA TYR A 30 2.12 -6.73 2.56
C TYR A 30 3.33 -5.80 2.41
N ILE A 31 3.08 -4.55 2.01
CA ILE A 31 4.07 -3.47 2.05
C ILE A 31 3.53 -2.29 2.86
N PHE A 32 4.41 -1.39 3.27
CA PHE A 32 3.98 -0.08 3.73
C PHE A 32 3.67 0.81 2.53
N SER A 33 2.56 1.52 2.58
CA SER A 33 2.21 2.44 1.50
C SER A 33 1.43 3.65 2.05
N SER A 34 1.25 4.64 1.20
CA SER A 34 0.34 5.76 1.42
C SER A 34 -0.49 5.98 0.15
N LEU A 35 -1.57 6.75 0.26
CA LEU A 35 -2.41 7.08 -0.90
C LEU A 35 -1.60 7.83 -1.97
N GLU A 36 -0.64 8.65 -1.57
CA GLU A 36 0.28 9.34 -2.48
C GLU A 36 1.17 8.37 -3.24
N ILE A 37 1.70 7.33 -2.59
CA ILE A 37 2.48 6.28 -3.24
C ILE A 37 1.61 5.54 -4.26
N VAL A 38 0.39 5.16 -3.88
CA VAL A 38 -0.54 4.47 -4.78
C VAL A 38 -0.82 5.30 -6.02
N LYS A 39 -1.17 6.58 -5.83
CA LYS A 39 -1.42 7.54 -6.91
C LYS A 39 -0.22 7.68 -7.84
N HIS A 40 0.97 7.91 -7.27
CA HIS A 40 2.20 8.05 -8.04
C HIS A 40 2.50 6.78 -8.83
N CYS A 41 2.48 5.61 -8.20
CA CYS A 41 2.76 4.33 -8.84
C CYS A 41 1.86 4.06 -10.05
N ILE A 42 0.57 4.33 -9.93
CA ILE A 42 -0.38 4.09 -11.03
C ILE A 42 -0.16 5.09 -12.17
N ASN A 43 0.02 6.38 -11.86
CA ASN A 43 0.27 7.42 -12.85
C ASN A 43 1.60 7.23 -13.60
N ASP A 44 2.62 6.78 -12.89
CA ASP A 44 3.97 6.48 -13.39
C ASP A 44 4.08 5.06 -13.99
N LYS A 45 2.99 4.29 -14.02
CA LYS A 45 2.96 2.90 -14.49
C LYS A 45 3.99 2.02 -13.78
N PHE A 46 4.22 2.27 -12.50
CA PHE A 46 5.20 1.60 -11.64
C PHE A 46 6.67 1.70 -12.09
N ASN A 47 7.02 2.61 -12.99
CA ASN A 47 8.39 2.75 -13.46
C ASN A 47 9.37 3.08 -12.31
N THR A 48 9.02 4.08 -11.49
CA THR A 48 9.84 4.43 -10.31
C THR A 48 9.82 3.33 -9.25
N PHE A 49 8.66 2.72 -9.02
CA PHE A 49 8.47 1.68 -8.01
C PHE A 49 9.36 0.44 -8.27
N LEU A 50 9.55 0.07 -9.52
CA LEU A 50 10.34 -1.08 -9.96
C LEU A 50 11.79 -0.73 -10.34
N ASP A 51 12.20 0.53 -10.26
CA ASP A 51 13.55 0.95 -10.61
C ASP A 51 14.54 0.64 -9.48
N LYS A 52 15.34 -0.40 -9.70
CA LYS A 52 16.33 -0.92 -8.73
C LYS A 52 17.32 0.15 -8.23
N LYS A 53 17.52 1.28 -8.96
CA LYS A 53 18.42 2.37 -8.51
C LYS A 53 17.96 3.03 -7.20
N TYR A 54 16.66 2.93 -6.88
CA TYR A 54 16.10 3.48 -5.64
C TYR A 54 16.13 2.48 -4.48
N TYR A 55 16.52 1.23 -4.71
CA TYR A 55 16.53 0.21 -3.66
C TYR A 55 17.77 0.31 -2.79
N THR A 56 17.57 0.32 -1.49
CA THR A 56 18.63 0.24 -0.50
C THR A 56 18.27 -0.82 0.56
N PRO A 57 19.26 -1.42 1.24
CA PRO A 57 18.97 -2.39 2.28
C PRO A 57 18.02 -1.82 3.34
N GLY A 58 17.04 -2.62 3.73
CA GLY A 58 16.13 -2.30 4.82
C GLY A 58 16.74 -2.56 6.20
N THR A 59 15.92 -2.43 7.23
CA THR A 59 16.33 -2.65 8.63
C THR A 59 16.44 -4.11 9.01
N GLY A 60 15.94 -5.03 8.20
CA GLY A 60 16.03 -6.48 8.40
C GLY A 60 16.47 -7.18 7.13
N ASP A 61 16.92 -8.44 7.28
CA ASP A 61 17.46 -9.23 6.15
C ASP A 61 16.48 -9.40 4.99
N ASN A 62 15.18 -9.42 5.29
CA ASN A 62 14.10 -9.57 4.31
C ASN A 62 13.34 -8.27 4.07
N SER A 63 14.03 -7.13 4.10
CA SER A 63 13.39 -5.86 3.82
C SER A 63 14.18 -5.01 2.84
N THR A 64 13.47 -4.21 2.05
CA THR A 64 14.06 -3.25 1.11
C THR A 64 13.45 -1.87 1.33
N ARG A 65 14.31 -0.89 1.46
CA ARG A 65 13.94 0.52 1.46
C ARG A 65 13.86 1.02 0.04
N HIS A 66 13.03 2.04 -0.16
CA HIS A 66 12.91 2.73 -1.43
C HIS A 66 13.19 4.22 -1.24
N SER A 67 14.37 4.66 -1.67
CA SER A 67 14.85 6.03 -1.40
C SER A 67 13.93 7.13 -1.95
N PHE A 68 13.28 6.90 -3.09
CA PHE A 68 12.32 7.86 -3.65
C PHE A 68 11.05 7.98 -2.78
N TYR A 69 10.53 6.86 -2.26
CA TYR A 69 9.27 6.85 -1.51
C TYR A 69 9.42 7.06 0.00
N CYS A 70 10.63 7.15 0.54
CA CYS A 70 10.83 7.26 1.99
C CYS A 70 10.09 8.46 2.61
N ASN A 71 10.03 9.59 1.92
CA ASN A 71 9.31 10.78 2.41
C ASN A 71 7.78 10.62 2.34
N PHE A 72 7.27 9.81 1.43
CA PHE A 72 5.84 9.53 1.30
C PHE A 72 5.34 8.53 2.34
N LEU A 73 6.25 7.85 3.04
CA LEU A 73 5.97 6.97 4.17
C LEU A 73 6.02 7.71 5.51
N ASP A 74 6.48 8.97 5.54
CA ASP A 74 6.56 9.78 6.75
C ASP A 74 5.19 10.39 7.12
N THR A 75 4.17 9.54 7.25
CA THR A 75 2.81 9.92 7.58
C THR A 75 2.52 9.73 9.09
N PRO A 76 1.63 10.55 9.69
CA PRO A 76 1.21 10.36 11.08
C PRO A 76 0.70 8.94 11.36
N LEU A 77 -0.02 8.37 10.39
CA LEU A 77 -0.57 7.04 10.47
C LEU A 77 0.49 5.95 10.59
N LEU A 78 1.50 5.97 9.72
CA LEU A 78 2.60 4.99 9.78
C LEU A 78 3.47 5.20 11.02
N LYS A 79 3.63 6.45 11.48
CA LYS A 79 4.28 6.75 12.76
C LYS A 79 3.57 6.06 13.92
N GLN A 80 2.26 6.22 14.00
CA GLN A 80 1.46 5.61 15.06
C GLN A 80 1.51 4.09 14.99
N HIS A 81 1.45 3.52 13.78
CA HIS A 81 1.57 2.08 13.59
C HIS A 81 2.92 1.54 14.11
N HIS A 82 4.02 2.20 13.80
CA HIS A 82 5.34 1.80 14.28
C HIS A 82 5.46 1.90 15.81
N ILE A 83 4.93 2.96 16.41
CA ILE A 83 4.92 3.14 17.87
C ILE A 83 4.14 2.02 18.55
N ASN A 84 2.93 1.74 18.08
CA ASN A 84 2.04 0.77 18.72
C ASN A 84 2.54 -0.68 18.60
N ASN A 85 3.32 -0.98 17.58
CA ASN A 85 3.86 -2.33 17.36
C ASN A 85 5.31 -2.50 17.85
N ASN A 86 5.89 -1.50 18.50
CA ASN A 86 7.28 -1.53 19.00
C ASN A 86 8.33 -1.89 17.94
N TYR A 87 8.08 -1.56 16.67
CA TYR A 87 8.95 -1.95 15.57
C TYR A 87 10.33 -1.28 15.58
N SER A 88 10.50 -0.20 16.29
CA SER A 88 11.80 0.42 16.53
C SER A 88 11.67 1.66 17.41
N LYS A 89 12.67 1.90 18.28
CA LYS A 89 12.81 3.19 18.95
C LYS A 89 13.24 4.30 17.96
N ASP A 90 13.80 3.92 16.81
CA ASP A 90 14.17 4.83 15.73
C ASP A 90 13.23 4.64 14.54
N TYR A 91 12.09 5.29 14.64
CA TYR A 91 11.06 5.33 13.61
C TYR A 91 11.62 5.71 12.24
N LYS A 92 12.58 6.66 12.16
CA LYS A 92 13.15 7.11 10.88
C LYS A 92 13.87 5.99 10.13
N VAL A 93 14.42 5.01 10.85
CA VAL A 93 15.11 3.87 10.24
C VAL A 93 14.12 2.88 9.64
N SER A 94 13.00 2.63 10.32
CA SER A 94 11.98 1.68 9.84
C SER A 94 11.03 2.27 8.78
N SER A 95 10.76 3.58 8.83
CA SER A 95 9.78 4.25 7.96
C SER A 95 10.10 4.17 6.46
N GLY A 96 11.36 4.00 6.09
CA GLY A 96 11.76 3.87 4.69
C GLY A 96 11.62 2.47 4.10
N ASN A 97 11.26 1.45 4.89
CA ASN A 97 11.08 0.07 4.42
C ASN A 97 9.76 -0.07 3.68
N LEU A 98 9.72 0.32 2.41
CA LEU A 98 8.54 0.14 1.57
C LEU A 98 8.18 -1.36 1.50
N PHE A 99 9.17 -2.22 1.23
CA PHE A 99 9.03 -3.67 1.13
C PHE A 99 9.47 -4.33 2.45
N ASN A 100 8.58 -4.31 3.43
CA ASN A 100 8.92 -4.71 4.80
C ASN A 100 9.22 -6.22 4.96
N HIS A 101 8.71 -7.06 4.05
CA HIS A 101 8.85 -8.52 4.09
C HIS A 101 9.51 -9.09 2.83
N HIS A 102 10.14 -8.26 2.01
CA HIS A 102 10.68 -8.65 0.71
C HIS A 102 12.04 -8.02 0.45
N ASN A 103 12.98 -8.84 0.00
CA ASN A 103 14.32 -8.38 -0.35
C ASN A 103 14.51 -8.30 -1.87
N LEU A 104 14.09 -7.18 -2.47
CA LEU A 104 14.16 -6.97 -3.90
C LEU A 104 15.59 -6.72 -4.43
N ILE A 105 16.57 -6.57 -3.54
CA ILE A 105 17.97 -6.40 -3.91
C ILE A 105 18.63 -7.76 -4.13
N LYS A 106 18.37 -8.73 -3.23
CA LYS A 106 19.04 -10.03 -3.21
C LYS A 106 18.22 -11.15 -3.85
N SER A 107 16.91 -10.93 -4.06
CA SER A 107 15.97 -11.92 -4.55
C SER A 107 15.32 -11.45 -5.85
N ASP A 108 15.80 -12.00 -6.98
CA ASP A 108 15.15 -11.76 -8.27
C ASP A 108 13.72 -12.33 -8.29
N ASP A 109 13.45 -13.42 -7.56
CA ASP A 109 12.09 -13.97 -7.42
C ASP A 109 11.14 -12.97 -6.74
N ASP A 110 11.57 -12.27 -5.68
CA ASP A 110 10.76 -11.22 -5.05
C ASP A 110 10.53 -10.05 -6.01
N TYR A 111 11.56 -9.62 -6.74
CA TYR A 111 11.43 -8.57 -7.74
C TYR A 111 10.42 -8.95 -8.83
N ASP A 112 10.54 -10.15 -9.39
CA ASP A 112 9.65 -10.64 -10.44
C ASP A 112 8.21 -10.81 -9.94
N LYS A 113 8.01 -11.21 -8.68
CA LYS A 113 6.68 -11.22 -8.04
C LYS A 113 6.05 -9.84 -8.05
N PHE A 114 6.80 -8.80 -7.65
CA PHE A 114 6.28 -7.43 -7.67
C PHE A 114 6.00 -6.94 -9.08
N LYS A 115 6.88 -7.21 -10.03
CA LYS A 115 6.64 -6.86 -11.44
C LYS A 115 5.33 -7.46 -11.94
N ARG A 116 5.11 -8.77 -11.74
CA ARG A 116 3.84 -9.43 -12.14
C ARG A 116 2.61 -8.82 -11.45
N ARG A 117 2.72 -8.41 -10.17
CA ARG A 117 1.63 -7.76 -9.44
C ARG A 117 1.32 -6.38 -10.02
N CYS A 118 2.34 -5.61 -10.37
CA CYS A 118 2.21 -4.30 -11.00
C CYS A 118 1.55 -4.42 -12.37
N ASP A 119 2.04 -5.33 -13.22
CA ASP A 119 1.48 -5.58 -14.55
C ASP A 119 0.01 -6.00 -14.48
N ARG A 120 -0.34 -6.84 -13.48
CA ARG A 120 -1.73 -7.25 -13.23
C ARG A 120 -2.63 -6.07 -12.89
N LEU A 121 -2.21 -5.18 -11.97
CA LEU A 121 -3.00 -4.01 -11.62
C LEU A 121 -3.17 -3.07 -12.80
N LEU A 122 -2.10 -2.79 -13.54
CA LEU A 122 -2.16 -1.96 -14.74
C LEU A 122 -3.09 -2.55 -15.81
N SER A 123 -3.04 -3.88 -15.99
CA SER A 123 -3.96 -4.57 -16.91
C SER A 123 -5.42 -4.35 -16.54
N LEU A 124 -5.78 -4.48 -15.25
CA LEU A 124 -7.16 -4.23 -14.80
C LEU A 124 -7.59 -2.79 -15.07
N ILE A 125 -6.72 -1.82 -14.80
CA ILE A 125 -7.01 -0.39 -15.02
C ILE A 125 -7.15 -0.09 -16.50
N ASN A 126 -6.24 -0.59 -17.35
CA ASN A 126 -6.26 -0.35 -18.79
C ASN A 126 -7.46 -1.00 -19.49
N ASN A 127 -7.93 -2.14 -18.97
CA ASN A 127 -9.13 -2.82 -19.47
C ASN A 127 -10.42 -2.26 -18.85
N ASN A 128 -10.33 -1.18 -18.08
CA ASN A 128 -11.46 -0.55 -17.40
C ASN A 128 -12.28 -1.52 -16.53
N GLU A 129 -11.59 -2.48 -15.91
CA GLU A 129 -12.21 -3.44 -15.01
C GLU A 129 -12.73 -2.75 -13.74
N LYS A 130 -13.81 -3.27 -13.20
CA LYS A 130 -14.35 -2.76 -11.94
C LYS A 130 -13.44 -3.15 -10.77
N ILE A 131 -12.79 -2.14 -10.15
CA ILE A 131 -11.85 -2.29 -9.04
C ILE A 131 -12.44 -1.65 -7.79
N VAL A 132 -12.27 -2.32 -6.66
CA VAL A 132 -12.54 -1.77 -5.34
C VAL A 132 -11.22 -1.70 -4.58
N PHE A 133 -10.69 -0.51 -4.42
CA PHE A 133 -9.57 -0.27 -3.52
C PHE A 133 -10.04 -0.31 -2.07
N VAL A 134 -9.30 -1.03 -1.24
CA VAL A 134 -9.59 -1.15 0.19
C VAL A 134 -8.44 -0.55 0.99
N TYR A 135 -8.78 0.37 1.87
CA TYR A 135 -7.87 1.06 2.77
C TYR A 135 -8.34 0.87 4.20
N TYR A 136 -7.48 0.34 5.07
CA TYR A 136 -7.81 0.11 6.46
C TYR A 136 -6.96 0.99 7.37
N ASN A 137 -7.61 1.75 8.23
CA ASN A 137 -6.96 2.62 9.21
C ASN A 137 -7.58 2.44 10.59
N CYS A 138 -6.81 1.87 11.52
CA CYS A 138 -7.23 1.64 12.89
C CYS A 138 -6.80 2.76 13.88
N TYR A 139 -6.15 3.82 13.42
CA TYR A 139 -5.57 4.83 14.32
C TYR A 139 -6.22 6.19 14.24
N THR A 140 -6.90 6.50 13.17
CA THR A 140 -7.58 7.79 13.01
C THR A 140 -8.95 7.63 12.37
N ASN A 141 -9.81 8.62 12.56
CA ASN A 141 -11.10 8.74 11.88
C ASN A 141 -11.08 9.80 10.79
N ASP A 142 -9.90 10.30 10.46
CA ASP A 142 -9.77 11.25 9.38
C ASP A 142 -9.79 10.50 8.05
N TYR A 143 -10.84 10.68 7.31
CA TYR A 143 -11.07 10.10 5.99
C TYR A 143 -10.97 11.13 4.86
N ASN A 144 -10.55 12.36 5.17
CA ASN A 144 -10.40 13.41 4.17
C ASN A 144 -9.41 12.99 3.08
N ASP A 145 -8.30 12.35 3.47
CA ASP A 145 -7.31 11.83 2.52
C ASP A 145 -7.91 10.84 1.51
N ILE A 146 -8.86 9.99 1.97
CA ILE A 146 -9.55 9.03 1.08
C ILE A 146 -10.51 9.75 0.14
N ILE A 147 -11.25 10.74 0.64
CA ILE A 147 -12.16 11.55 -0.15
C ILE A 147 -11.38 12.31 -1.22
N ASP A 148 -10.27 12.92 -0.83
CA ASP A 148 -9.39 13.65 -1.74
C ASP A 148 -8.76 12.72 -2.79
N PHE A 149 -8.29 11.55 -2.38
CA PHE A 149 -7.78 10.55 -3.30
C PHE A 149 -8.85 10.10 -4.30
N TYR A 150 -10.08 9.84 -3.84
CA TYR A 150 -11.17 9.47 -4.73
C TYR A 150 -11.46 10.59 -5.73
N ASN A 151 -11.72 11.80 -5.26
CA ASN A 151 -12.12 12.92 -6.10
C ASN A 151 -11.04 13.30 -7.12
N ASN A 152 -9.78 13.31 -6.71
CA ASN A 152 -8.66 13.78 -7.52
C ASN A 152 -8.00 12.69 -8.38
N PHE A 153 -8.29 11.41 -8.10
CA PHE A 153 -7.61 10.32 -8.78
C PHE A 153 -8.52 9.19 -9.28
N ALA A 154 -9.46 8.72 -8.46
CA ALA A 154 -10.23 7.50 -8.76
C ALA A 154 -11.55 7.78 -9.50
N SER A 155 -12.16 8.95 -9.28
CA SER A 155 -13.51 9.29 -9.78
C SER A 155 -13.69 9.18 -11.30
N ASN A 156 -12.61 9.38 -12.06
CA ASN A 156 -12.62 9.29 -13.54
C ASN A 156 -12.27 7.89 -14.06
N LYS A 157 -12.20 6.90 -13.19
CA LYS A 157 -11.84 5.52 -13.48
C LYS A 157 -12.92 4.59 -12.95
N ASN A 158 -12.98 3.37 -13.43
CA ASN A 158 -13.88 2.35 -12.88
C ASN A 158 -13.34 1.81 -11.54
N ILE A 159 -12.96 2.72 -10.63
CA ILE A 159 -12.35 2.47 -9.35
C ILE A 159 -13.26 3.01 -8.25
N PHE A 160 -13.61 2.15 -7.32
CA PHE A 160 -14.33 2.47 -6.08
C PHE A 160 -13.35 2.38 -4.91
N ILE A 161 -13.64 3.05 -3.81
CA ILE A 161 -12.82 3.01 -2.61
C ILE A 161 -13.69 2.65 -1.42
N VAL A 162 -13.21 1.70 -0.62
CA VAL A 162 -13.76 1.34 0.68
C VAL A 162 -12.73 1.68 1.75
N GLY A 163 -13.04 2.66 2.59
CA GLY A 163 -12.29 2.95 3.81
C GLY A 163 -12.86 2.18 4.99
N ILE A 164 -12.03 1.44 5.70
CA ILE A 164 -12.38 0.76 6.95
C ILE A 164 -11.63 1.48 8.06
N PHE A 165 -12.37 2.02 9.03
CA PHE A 165 -11.82 2.75 10.17
C PHE A 165 -12.26 2.05 11.45
N GLU A 166 -11.32 1.80 12.36
CA GLU A 166 -11.62 1.33 13.70
C GLU A 166 -11.57 2.50 14.68
N ASN A 167 -12.73 2.82 15.23
CA ASN A 167 -12.80 3.57 16.50
C ASN A 167 -12.89 2.57 17.63
N ASN A 168 -12.51 2.99 18.83
CA ASN A 168 -12.70 2.18 20.04
C ASN A 168 -14.17 1.75 20.27
N PHE A 169 -15.12 2.23 19.47
CA PHE A 169 -16.55 1.96 19.65
C PHE A 169 -17.35 1.70 18.36
N ASP A 170 -16.87 2.10 17.15
CA ASP A 170 -17.64 1.93 15.90
C ASP A 170 -16.76 1.67 14.70
N LYS A 171 -17.11 0.67 13.88
CA LYS A 171 -16.54 0.49 12.54
C LYS A 171 -17.36 1.30 11.54
N LYS A 172 -16.75 2.28 10.88
CA LYS A 172 -17.36 3.00 9.76
C LYS A 172 -16.82 2.48 8.43
N ILE A 173 -17.74 2.15 7.54
CA ILE A 173 -17.42 1.79 6.14
C ILE A 173 -17.95 2.94 5.28
N LEU A 174 -17.04 3.56 4.52
CA LEU A 174 -17.39 4.57 3.51
C LEU A 174 -17.35 3.90 2.13
N PHE A 175 -18.41 4.09 1.38
CA PHE A 175 -18.57 3.57 0.01
C PHE A 175 -18.36 4.68 -1.00
#